data_0240da10e7784b83e639693c57de9a2d
#
_entry.id   0240da10e7784b83e639693c57de9a2d
#
_cell.length_a   1.000
_cell.length_b   1.000
_cell.length_c   1.000
_cell.angle_alpha   90.00
_cell.angle_beta   90.00
_cell.angle_gamma   90.00
#
_symmetry.space_group_name_H-M   'P 1'
#
loop_
_entity.id
_entity.type
_entity.pdbx_description
1 polymer ?
#
loop_
_entity_poly.entity_id
_entity_poly.type
_entity_poly.pdbx_seq_one_letter_code
_entity_poly.pdbx_strand_id
1 'polypeptide(L)'
;MLTVHHLGVSQSERIVWLCEELGIPYELAIYDRDPVTRMAPAAYKALHPMGIAPVITDDDLVLGESGAIIAYIIAKYGSGRLTLAADDPAFADYLFWFHFANGTLIPSMMTGLIAAMLEVGADSPAIPALMARTERSFGMLEARLGQVPYLAGAEFTAADIITVFALTTMRVFAPRELAPYPNIVSYLARIGARPAYQRAMAKGDPGMTPMLA
;
A
#
# COMPACT_ATOMS: atom_id res chain seq x y z
N MET A 1 -4.09 -16.95 16.81
CA MET A 1 -2.75 -16.69 16.22
C MET A 1 -2.92 -15.91 14.94
N LEU A 2 -2.14 -14.85 14.74
CA LEU A 2 -2.24 -13.98 13.57
C LEU A 2 -1.84 -14.71 12.28
N THR A 3 -2.74 -14.75 11.30
CA THR A 3 -2.48 -15.24 9.94
C THR A 3 -2.70 -14.11 8.93
N VAL A 4 -1.71 -13.84 8.09
CA VAL A 4 -1.83 -12.91 6.97
C VAL A 4 -2.18 -13.71 5.72
N HIS A 5 -3.37 -13.45 5.15
CA HIS A 5 -3.79 -14.04 3.89
C HIS A 5 -3.29 -13.16 2.74
N HIS A 6 -2.19 -13.57 2.13
CA HIS A 6 -1.55 -12.82 1.05
C HIS A 6 -2.06 -13.29 -0.31
N LEU A 7 -2.71 -12.40 -1.03
CA LEU A 7 -3.01 -12.58 -2.45
C LEU A 7 -1.84 -12.01 -3.27
N GLY A 8 -1.20 -12.82 -4.08
CA GLY A 8 -0.05 -12.39 -4.87
C GLY A 8 -0.30 -11.10 -5.66
N VAL A 9 0.69 -10.24 -5.72
CA VAL A 9 0.67 -8.92 -6.39
C VAL A 9 -0.55 -8.10 -5.97
N SER A 10 -0.67 -7.81 -4.68
CA SER A 10 -1.82 -7.06 -4.13
C SER A 10 -1.47 -6.24 -2.91
N GLN A 11 -2.46 -5.46 -2.46
CA GLN A 11 -2.35 -4.63 -1.26
C GLN A 11 -2.02 -5.40 0.03
N SER A 12 -2.13 -6.74 0.04
CA SER A 12 -1.77 -7.54 1.20
C SER A 12 -0.26 -7.56 1.48
N GLU A 13 0.60 -7.19 0.52
CA GLU A 13 2.04 -7.00 0.74
C GLU A 13 2.34 -6.04 1.89
N ARG A 14 1.48 -5.01 2.09
CA ARG A 14 1.59 -4.04 3.19
C ARG A 14 1.55 -4.70 4.56
N ILE A 15 0.74 -5.75 4.68
CA ILE A 15 0.53 -6.43 5.96
C ILE A 15 1.68 -7.39 6.23
N VAL A 16 2.16 -8.09 5.20
CA VAL A 16 3.39 -8.88 5.30
C VAL A 16 4.56 -7.99 5.74
N TRP A 17 4.72 -6.84 5.07
CA TRP A 17 5.77 -5.88 5.41
C TRP A 17 5.64 -5.31 6.82
N LEU A 18 4.42 -4.94 7.25
CA LEU A 18 4.17 -4.49 8.62
C LEU A 18 4.64 -5.51 9.66
N CYS A 19 4.29 -6.79 9.47
CA CYS A 19 4.71 -7.85 10.38
C CYS A 19 6.24 -8.02 10.41
N GLU A 20 6.91 -7.92 9.25
CA GLU A 20 8.38 -7.97 9.17
C GLU A 20 9.05 -6.75 9.82
N GLU A 21 8.50 -5.55 9.70
CA GLU A 21 9.01 -4.34 10.38
C GLU A 21 8.84 -4.42 11.90
N LEU A 22 7.72 -4.96 12.34
CA LEU A 22 7.46 -5.15 13.76
C LEU A 22 8.23 -6.36 14.33
N GLY A 23 8.72 -7.28 13.49
CA GLY A 23 9.39 -8.50 13.93
C GLY A 23 8.47 -9.40 14.76
N ILE A 24 7.17 -9.39 14.49
CA ILE A 24 6.19 -10.19 15.22
C ILE A 24 5.99 -11.55 14.55
N PRO A 25 5.65 -12.61 15.34
CA PRO A 25 5.30 -13.90 14.77
C PRO A 25 3.94 -13.84 14.05
N TYR A 26 3.86 -14.43 12.87
CA TYR A 26 2.63 -14.59 12.10
C TYR A 26 2.75 -15.78 11.16
N GLU A 27 1.61 -16.32 10.76
CA GLU A 27 1.51 -17.28 9.64
C GLU A 27 1.24 -16.53 8.34
N LEU A 28 1.84 -16.98 7.24
CA LEU A 28 1.63 -16.44 5.91
C LEU A 28 0.94 -17.50 5.04
N ALA A 29 -0.33 -17.25 4.71
CA ALA A 29 -1.09 -18.07 3.76
C ALA A 29 -1.09 -17.36 2.39
N ILE A 30 -0.42 -17.97 1.40
CA ILE A 30 -0.28 -17.40 0.05
C ILE A 30 -1.38 -17.94 -0.86
N TYR A 31 -1.96 -17.06 -1.65
CA TYR A 31 -2.99 -17.36 -2.64
C TYR A 31 -2.55 -16.81 -4.00
N ASP A 32 -2.40 -17.72 -4.95
CA ASP A 32 -2.10 -17.34 -6.33
C ASP A 32 -3.34 -16.80 -7.03
N ARG A 33 -3.14 -15.82 -7.90
CA ARG A 33 -4.20 -15.33 -8.78
C ARG A 33 -4.50 -16.34 -9.86
N ASP A 34 -5.74 -16.39 -10.30
CA ASP A 34 -6.10 -17.14 -11.50
C ASP A 34 -5.21 -16.70 -12.69
N PRO A 35 -4.53 -17.63 -13.36
CA PRO A 35 -3.53 -17.28 -14.37
C PRO A 35 -4.12 -16.64 -15.63
N VAL A 36 -5.41 -16.84 -15.89
CA VAL A 36 -6.11 -16.31 -17.07
C VAL A 36 -6.80 -14.99 -16.76
N THR A 37 -7.66 -14.99 -15.73
CA THR A 37 -8.47 -13.82 -15.38
C THR A 37 -7.74 -12.81 -14.49
N ARG A 38 -6.63 -13.21 -13.88
CA ARG A 38 -5.87 -12.44 -12.88
C ARG A 38 -6.65 -12.09 -11.62
N MET A 39 -7.82 -12.65 -11.45
CA MET A 39 -8.69 -12.44 -10.29
C MET A 39 -8.23 -13.29 -9.10
N ALA A 40 -8.67 -12.90 -7.90
CA ALA A 40 -8.49 -13.69 -6.70
C ALA A 40 -9.24 -15.03 -6.81
N PRO A 41 -8.67 -16.15 -6.34
CA PRO A 41 -9.32 -17.46 -6.36
C PRO A 41 -10.54 -17.50 -5.40
N ALA A 42 -11.45 -18.44 -5.63
CA ALA A 42 -12.66 -18.60 -4.82
C ALA A 42 -12.34 -18.78 -3.33
N ALA A 43 -11.29 -19.54 -3.01
CA ALA A 43 -10.84 -19.75 -1.63
C ALA A 43 -10.45 -18.44 -0.93
N TYR A 44 -9.79 -17.51 -1.63
CA TYR A 44 -9.47 -16.18 -1.07
C TYR A 44 -10.73 -15.35 -0.87
N LYS A 45 -11.61 -15.31 -1.89
CA LYS A 45 -12.87 -14.54 -1.82
C LYS A 45 -13.80 -14.98 -0.70
N ALA A 46 -13.73 -16.25 -0.31
CA ALA A 46 -14.54 -16.79 0.79
C ALA A 46 -14.08 -16.35 2.19
N LEU A 47 -12.87 -15.78 2.33
CA LEU A 47 -12.33 -15.34 3.62
C LEU A 47 -13.10 -14.18 4.24
N HIS A 48 -13.60 -13.27 3.40
CA HIS A 48 -14.30 -12.07 3.86
C HIS A 48 -15.41 -11.67 2.86
N PRO A 49 -16.57 -11.17 3.31
CA PRO A 49 -17.69 -10.83 2.43
C PRO A 49 -17.35 -9.88 1.27
N MET A 50 -16.38 -8.98 1.45
CA MET A 50 -15.92 -8.09 0.39
C MET A 50 -15.12 -8.82 -0.72
N GLY A 51 -14.54 -10.00 -0.44
CA GLY A 51 -13.81 -10.80 -1.42
C GLY A 51 -12.54 -10.12 -2.00
N ILE A 52 -11.99 -9.15 -1.27
CA ILE A 52 -10.82 -8.35 -1.71
C ILE A 52 -9.68 -8.41 -0.70
N ALA A 53 -8.44 -8.12 -1.17
CA ALA A 53 -7.24 -8.05 -0.34
C ALA A 53 -7.06 -6.64 0.25
N PRO A 54 -6.46 -6.52 1.47
CA PRO A 54 -5.97 -7.59 2.34
C PRO A 54 -7.03 -8.20 3.26
N VAL A 55 -6.75 -9.40 3.78
CA VAL A 55 -7.49 -10.05 4.87
C VAL A 55 -6.50 -10.66 5.86
N ILE A 56 -6.79 -10.55 7.14
CA ILE A 56 -6.13 -11.33 8.21
C ILE A 56 -7.14 -12.15 8.98
N THR A 57 -6.68 -13.21 9.61
CA THR A 57 -7.39 -13.88 10.70
C THR A 57 -6.54 -13.84 11.97
N ASP A 58 -7.20 -13.72 13.13
CA ASP A 58 -6.52 -13.76 14.42
C ASP A 58 -7.47 -14.40 15.44
N ASP A 59 -7.24 -15.66 15.68
CA ASP A 59 -8.17 -16.59 16.36
C ASP A 59 -9.55 -16.54 15.64
N ASP A 60 -10.61 -16.12 16.29
CA ASP A 60 -11.98 -16.03 15.72
C ASP A 60 -12.22 -14.74 14.91
N LEU A 61 -11.29 -13.79 14.93
CA LEU A 61 -11.41 -12.54 14.18
C LEU A 61 -11.07 -12.75 12.70
N VAL A 62 -11.91 -12.25 11.81
CA VAL A 62 -11.60 -12.02 10.40
C VAL A 62 -11.67 -10.52 10.14
N LEU A 63 -10.61 -9.93 9.63
CA LEU A 63 -10.54 -8.48 9.40
C LEU A 63 -10.05 -8.17 7.99
N GLY A 64 -10.81 -7.33 7.29
CA GLY A 64 -10.43 -6.69 6.03
C GLY A 64 -10.00 -5.23 6.24
N GLU A 65 -9.79 -4.48 5.15
CA GLU A 65 -9.34 -3.09 5.10
C GLU A 65 -7.89 -2.87 5.56
N SER A 66 -7.03 -2.38 4.67
CA SER A 66 -5.60 -2.18 4.96
C SER A 66 -5.37 -1.30 6.19
N GLY A 67 -6.09 -0.17 6.28
CA GLY A 67 -5.94 0.77 7.40
C GLY A 67 -6.37 0.17 8.73
N ALA A 68 -7.49 -0.56 8.74
CA ALA A 68 -8.00 -1.24 9.94
C ALA A 68 -7.03 -2.34 10.41
N ILE A 69 -6.55 -3.15 9.48
CA ILE A 69 -5.58 -4.23 9.77
C ILE A 69 -4.28 -3.65 10.34
N ILE A 70 -3.72 -2.61 9.72
CA ILE A 70 -2.50 -1.95 10.17
C ILE A 70 -2.69 -1.40 11.59
N ALA A 71 -3.77 -0.67 11.83
CA ALA A 71 -4.07 -0.11 13.15
C ALA A 71 -4.26 -1.21 14.21
N TYR A 72 -4.97 -2.30 13.87
CA TYR A 72 -5.17 -3.45 14.74
C TYR A 72 -3.84 -4.12 15.12
N ILE A 73 -2.99 -4.43 14.13
CA ILE A 73 -1.70 -5.10 14.38
C ILE A 73 -0.79 -4.22 15.22
N ILE A 74 -0.70 -2.92 14.94
CA ILE A 74 0.10 -1.98 15.73
C ILE A 74 -0.39 -1.91 17.17
N ALA A 75 -1.70 -1.79 17.39
CA ALA A 75 -2.27 -1.70 18.71
C ALA A 75 -2.09 -2.99 19.52
N LYS A 76 -2.31 -4.15 18.90
CA LYS A 76 -2.29 -5.44 19.61
C LYS A 76 -0.89 -6.02 19.75
N TYR A 77 -0.04 -5.87 18.73
CA TYR A 77 1.26 -6.54 18.64
C TYR A 77 2.46 -5.59 18.53
N GLY A 78 2.22 -4.34 18.13
CA GLY A 78 3.28 -3.39 17.79
C GLY A 78 3.81 -2.61 18.99
N SER A 79 3.15 -2.63 20.16
CA SER A 79 3.51 -1.80 21.33
C SER A 79 3.68 -0.31 20.98
N GLY A 80 2.83 0.22 20.11
CA GLY A 80 2.85 1.60 19.66
C GLY A 80 3.96 1.95 18.65
N ARG A 81 4.75 1.00 18.18
CA ARG A 81 5.76 1.24 17.14
C ARG A 81 5.09 1.55 15.80
N LEU A 82 5.77 2.33 14.96
CA LEU A 82 5.32 2.72 13.62
C LEU A 82 4.09 3.65 13.61
N THR A 83 3.70 4.18 14.75
CA THR A 83 2.70 5.24 14.91
C THR A 83 3.29 6.37 15.75
N LEU A 84 2.66 7.53 15.73
CA LEU A 84 3.04 8.68 16.56
C LEU A 84 2.00 8.90 17.67
N ALA A 85 2.43 9.36 18.82
CA ALA A 85 1.55 9.75 19.91
C ALA A 85 0.82 11.07 19.59
N ALA A 86 -0.34 11.30 20.21
CA ALA A 86 -1.16 12.48 19.91
C ALA A 86 -0.50 13.82 20.27
N ASP A 87 0.49 13.79 21.14
CA ASP A 87 1.29 14.95 21.55
C ASP A 87 2.57 15.14 20.70
N ASP A 88 2.85 14.22 19.77
CA ASP A 88 3.96 14.38 18.84
C ASP A 88 3.65 15.48 17.83
N PRO A 89 4.58 16.45 17.60
CA PRO A 89 4.39 17.52 16.62
C PRO A 89 4.06 17.05 15.20
N ALA A 90 4.52 15.87 14.82
CA ALA A 90 4.26 15.27 13.49
C ALA A 90 3.00 14.40 13.45
N PHE A 91 2.21 14.32 14.53
CA PHE A 91 1.03 13.45 14.58
C PHE A 91 -0.01 13.77 13.51
N ALA A 92 -0.26 15.06 13.25
CA ALA A 92 -1.20 15.49 12.21
C ALA A 92 -0.72 15.08 10.81
N ASP A 93 0.57 15.20 10.54
CA ASP A 93 1.19 14.74 9.28
C ASP A 93 1.07 13.21 9.15
N TYR A 94 1.35 12.48 10.24
CA TYR A 94 1.17 11.02 10.26
C TYR A 94 -0.26 10.62 9.89
N LEU A 95 -1.27 11.19 10.52
CA LEU A 95 -2.68 10.92 10.22
C LEU A 95 -3.02 11.28 8.77
N PHE A 96 -2.60 12.48 8.32
CA PHE A 96 -2.87 12.90 6.95
C PHE A 96 -2.32 11.90 5.93
N TRP A 97 -1.03 11.56 6.01
CA TRP A 97 -0.39 10.68 5.04
C TRP A 97 -0.85 9.23 5.15
N PHE A 98 -1.17 8.75 6.37
CA PHE A 98 -1.76 7.43 6.57
C PHE A 98 -3.10 7.30 5.84
N HIS A 99 -3.98 8.29 5.97
CA HIS A 99 -5.29 8.28 5.31
C HIS A 99 -5.23 8.70 3.83
N PHE A 100 -4.26 9.51 3.44
CA PHE A 100 -4.08 9.95 2.07
C PHE A 100 -3.93 8.80 1.08
N ALA A 101 -3.21 7.75 1.45
CA ALA A 101 -2.97 6.59 0.59
C ALA A 101 -4.26 5.95 0.07
N ASN A 102 -5.15 5.55 0.98
CA ASN A 102 -6.40 4.87 0.63
C ASN A 102 -7.56 5.84 0.36
N GLY A 103 -7.55 7.03 0.93
CA GLY A 103 -8.61 8.04 0.76
C GLY A 103 -8.46 8.92 -0.47
N THR A 104 -7.25 9.08 -1.00
CA THR A 104 -6.98 10.03 -2.09
C THR A 104 -6.14 9.42 -3.21
N LEU A 105 -4.94 8.93 -2.90
CA LEU A 105 -3.98 8.49 -3.92
C LEU A 105 -4.51 7.29 -4.71
N ILE A 106 -4.79 6.17 -4.06
CA ILE A 106 -5.29 4.96 -4.74
C ILE A 106 -6.61 5.20 -5.45
N PRO A 107 -7.63 5.85 -4.85
CA PRO A 107 -8.86 6.17 -5.57
C PRO A 107 -8.65 7.02 -6.82
N SER A 108 -7.71 7.98 -6.81
CA SER A 108 -7.41 8.78 -7.99
C SER A 108 -6.78 7.93 -9.11
N MET A 109 -5.85 7.03 -8.77
CA MET A 109 -5.24 6.10 -9.72
C MET A 109 -6.25 5.09 -10.27
N MET A 110 -7.10 4.52 -9.40
CA MET A 110 -8.15 3.57 -9.79
C MET A 110 -9.18 4.21 -10.72
N THR A 111 -9.52 5.46 -10.52
CA THR A 111 -10.46 6.17 -11.42
C THR A 111 -9.91 6.24 -12.85
N GLY A 112 -8.62 6.55 -12.99
CA GLY A 112 -7.94 6.55 -14.30
C GLY A 112 -7.91 5.15 -14.94
N LEU A 113 -7.61 4.12 -14.14
CA LEU A 113 -7.61 2.74 -14.59
C LEU A 113 -9.01 2.30 -15.07
N ILE A 114 -10.05 2.58 -14.30
CA ILE A 114 -11.44 2.25 -14.66
C ILE A 114 -11.85 2.99 -15.94
N ALA A 115 -11.52 4.27 -16.06
CA ALA A 115 -11.82 5.04 -17.29
C ALA A 115 -11.15 4.42 -18.52
N ALA A 116 -9.90 3.96 -18.39
CA ALA A 116 -9.19 3.26 -19.46
C ALA A 116 -9.84 1.90 -19.79
N MET A 117 -10.24 1.12 -18.78
CA MET A 117 -10.90 -0.19 -18.97
C MET A 117 -12.28 -0.07 -19.63
N LEU A 118 -12.99 1.03 -19.36
CA LEU A 118 -14.29 1.32 -19.98
C LEU A 118 -14.16 2.01 -21.35
N GLU A 119 -12.94 2.17 -21.85
CA GLU A 119 -12.66 2.84 -23.13
C GLU A 119 -13.34 4.22 -23.24
N VAL A 120 -13.41 4.94 -22.08
CA VAL A 120 -13.96 6.31 -22.08
C VAL A 120 -13.07 7.14 -22.99
N GLY A 121 -13.69 7.68 -24.06
CA GLY A 121 -12.96 8.39 -25.10
C GLY A 121 -12.11 9.53 -24.56
N ALA A 122 -10.94 9.73 -25.13
CA ALA A 122 -10.01 10.80 -24.74
C ALA A 122 -10.66 12.19 -24.84
N ASP A 123 -11.68 12.34 -25.66
CA ASP A 123 -12.44 13.58 -25.85
C ASP A 123 -13.45 13.86 -24.71
N SER A 124 -13.63 12.93 -23.78
CA SER A 124 -14.50 13.17 -22.62
C SER A 124 -13.95 14.30 -21.75
N PRO A 125 -14.71 15.37 -21.49
CA PRO A 125 -14.26 16.50 -20.68
C PRO A 125 -13.96 16.12 -19.21
N ALA A 126 -14.41 14.94 -18.76
CA ALA A 126 -14.12 14.44 -17.42
C ALA A 126 -12.68 13.90 -17.28
N ILE A 127 -12.09 13.37 -18.35
CA ILE A 127 -10.75 12.75 -18.31
C ILE A 127 -9.65 13.70 -17.83
N PRO A 128 -9.51 14.93 -18.36
CA PRO A 128 -8.50 15.87 -17.87
C PRO A 128 -8.63 16.17 -16.37
N ALA A 129 -9.86 16.32 -15.85
CA ALA A 129 -10.09 16.56 -14.43
C ALA A 129 -9.68 15.37 -13.54
N LEU A 130 -9.99 14.15 -13.98
CA LEU A 130 -9.60 12.92 -13.29
C LEU A 130 -8.08 12.77 -13.27
N MET A 131 -7.43 12.92 -14.41
CA MET A 131 -5.98 12.83 -14.52
C MET A 131 -5.29 13.93 -13.69
N ALA A 132 -5.79 15.15 -13.70
CA ALA A 132 -5.26 16.25 -12.89
C ALA A 132 -5.32 15.97 -11.38
N ARG A 133 -6.29 15.19 -10.90
CA ARG A 133 -6.34 14.77 -9.50
C ARG A 133 -5.19 13.82 -9.16
N THR A 134 -4.91 12.85 -10.03
CA THR A 134 -3.78 11.93 -9.87
C THR A 134 -2.45 12.69 -9.90
N GLU A 135 -2.28 13.62 -10.86
CA GLU A 135 -1.07 14.44 -10.95
C GLU A 135 -0.85 15.29 -9.69
N ARG A 136 -1.90 15.91 -9.15
CA ARG A 136 -1.80 16.65 -7.88
C ARG A 136 -1.39 15.74 -6.72
N SER A 137 -1.92 14.50 -6.67
CA SER A 137 -1.56 13.55 -5.62
C SER A 137 -0.08 13.19 -5.65
N PHE A 138 0.47 12.92 -6.84
CA PHE A 138 1.90 12.67 -7.01
C PHE A 138 2.75 13.92 -6.74
N GLY A 139 2.31 15.10 -7.19
CA GLY A 139 2.98 16.38 -6.90
C GLY A 139 3.05 16.68 -5.40
N MET A 140 2.01 16.35 -4.63
CA MET A 140 2.03 16.48 -3.16
C MET A 140 3.03 15.55 -2.50
N LEU A 141 3.09 14.29 -2.94
CA LEU A 141 4.09 13.32 -2.45
C LEU A 141 5.51 13.77 -2.78
N GLU A 142 5.74 14.20 -4.01
CA GLU A 142 7.05 14.70 -4.46
C GLU A 142 7.51 15.89 -3.63
N ALA A 143 6.63 16.88 -3.43
CA ALA A 143 6.93 18.05 -2.61
C ALA A 143 7.22 17.69 -1.15
N ARG A 144 6.43 16.78 -0.57
CA ARG A 144 6.63 16.32 0.81
C ARG A 144 7.96 15.61 0.98
N LEU A 145 8.26 14.66 0.10
CA LEU A 145 9.48 13.86 0.15
C LEU A 145 10.74 14.65 -0.22
N GLY A 146 10.59 15.84 -0.79
CA GLY A 146 11.67 16.82 -0.94
C GLY A 146 12.02 17.56 0.35
N GLN A 147 11.16 17.51 1.37
CA GLN A 147 11.33 18.19 2.65
C GLN A 147 11.74 17.25 3.79
N VAL A 148 11.27 16.01 3.74
CA VAL A 148 11.45 15.02 4.80
C VAL A 148 11.78 13.64 4.23
N PRO A 149 12.50 12.79 4.99
CA PRO A 149 12.88 11.46 4.50
C PRO A 149 11.71 10.46 4.43
N TYR A 150 10.69 10.61 5.28
CA TYR A 150 9.51 9.77 5.34
C TYR A 150 8.23 10.62 5.43
N LEU A 151 7.09 10.03 5.10
CA LEU A 151 5.85 10.80 4.93
C LEU A 151 5.40 11.56 6.17
N ALA A 152 5.51 10.95 7.36
CA ALA A 152 5.19 11.63 8.61
C ALA A 152 6.26 12.64 9.05
N GLY A 153 7.51 12.50 8.61
CA GLY A 153 8.62 13.36 9.01
C GLY A 153 9.97 12.67 8.98
N ALA A 154 10.73 12.75 10.07
CA ALA A 154 12.06 12.15 10.18
C ALA A 154 12.02 10.62 10.32
N GLU A 155 10.96 10.09 10.93
CA GLU A 155 10.84 8.69 11.29
C GLU A 155 9.94 7.93 10.32
N PHE A 156 10.32 6.67 10.03
CA PHE A 156 9.51 5.73 9.28
C PHE A 156 8.28 5.29 10.09
N THR A 157 7.10 5.34 9.48
CA THR A 157 5.82 5.03 10.13
C THR A 157 4.92 4.16 9.26
N ALA A 158 3.76 3.76 9.80
CA ALA A 158 2.73 3.07 9.04
C ALA A 158 2.15 3.90 7.87
N ALA A 159 2.32 5.23 7.88
CA ALA A 159 1.97 6.09 6.74
C ALA A 159 2.80 5.74 5.49
N ASP A 160 4.05 5.34 5.68
CA ASP A 160 4.92 4.87 4.60
C ASP A 160 4.48 3.49 4.11
N ILE A 161 4.23 2.56 5.03
CA ILE A 161 3.79 1.19 4.71
C ILE A 161 2.53 1.18 3.86
N ILE A 162 1.53 1.98 4.24
CA ILE A 162 0.26 2.02 3.52
C ILE A 162 0.37 2.69 2.15
N THR A 163 1.34 3.60 1.96
CA THR A 163 1.49 4.39 0.73
C THR A 163 2.32 3.68 -0.34
N VAL A 164 3.38 2.97 0.04
CA VAL A 164 4.39 2.43 -0.90
C VAL A 164 3.78 1.53 -1.97
N PHE A 165 2.78 0.71 -1.65
CA PHE A 165 2.06 -0.11 -2.65
C PHE A 165 1.60 0.70 -3.87
N ALA A 166 1.06 1.90 -3.66
CA ALA A 166 0.59 2.76 -4.75
C ALA A 166 1.72 3.24 -5.66
N LEU A 167 2.94 3.36 -5.12
CA LEU A 167 4.13 3.82 -5.83
C LEU A 167 4.94 2.67 -6.47
N THR A 168 4.63 1.42 -6.10
CA THR A 168 5.35 0.22 -6.52
C THR A 168 4.42 -0.77 -7.23
N THR A 169 3.96 -1.79 -6.54
CA THR A 169 3.20 -2.93 -7.08
C THR A 169 1.93 -2.52 -7.83
N MET A 170 1.24 -1.45 -7.42
CA MET A 170 0.07 -0.95 -8.15
C MET A 170 0.41 -0.53 -9.59
N ARG A 171 1.65 -0.15 -9.87
CA ARG A 171 2.11 0.22 -11.22
C ARG A 171 2.10 -0.96 -12.22
N VAL A 172 2.00 -2.18 -11.73
CA VAL A 172 1.74 -3.36 -12.59
C VAL A 172 0.37 -3.26 -13.27
N PHE A 173 -0.60 -2.65 -12.60
CA PHE A 173 -1.98 -2.50 -13.08
C PHE A 173 -2.26 -1.12 -13.70
N ALA A 174 -1.68 -0.10 -13.09
CA ALA A 174 -1.78 1.30 -13.51
C ALA A 174 -0.37 1.86 -13.77
N PRO A 175 0.25 1.55 -14.92
CA PRO A 175 1.61 1.97 -15.24
C PRO A 175 1.80 3.47 -15.12
N ARG A 176 2.91 3.86 -14.47
CA ARG A 176 3.29 5.25 -14.31
C ARG A 176 4.81 5.40 -14.26
N GLU A 177 5.31 6.35 -15.04
CA GLU A 177 6.71 6.74 -15.01
C GLU A 177 6.98 7.62 -13.79
N LEU A 178 8.06 7.32 -13.05
CA LEU A 178 8.49 8.09 -11.89
C LEU A 178 9.65 9.07 -12.18
N ALA A 179 10.19 9.08 -13.39
CA ALA A 179 11.26 10.01 -13.79
C ALA A 179 10.95 11.49 -13.47
N PRO A 180 9.69 11.98 -13.58
CA PRO A 180 9.35 13.36 -13.18
C PRO A 180 9.36 13.61 -11.66
N TYR A 181 9.56 12.58 -10.83
CA TYR A 181 9.40 12.62 -9.37
C TYR A 181 10.67 12.11 -8.65
N PRO A 182 11.80 12.83 -8.71
CA PRO A 182 13.09 12.36 -8.20
C PRO A 182 13.10 12.13 -6.67
N ASN A 183 12.30 12.87 -5.90
CA ASN A 183 12.20 12.68 -4.45
C ASN A 183 11.43 11.37 -4.12
N ILE A 184 10.40 11.03 -4.89
CA ILE A 184 9.71 9.74 -4.79
C ILE A 184 10.68 8.61 -5.13
N VAL A 185 11.46 8.71 -6.20
CA VAL A 185 12.49 7.71 -6.57
C VAL A 185 13.52 7.54 -5.44
N SER A 186 14.03 8.64 -4.90
CA SER A 186 14.98 8.61 -3.77
C SER A 186 14.36 7.99 -2.52
N TYR A 187 13.08 8.25 -2.25
CA TYR A 187 12.34 7.63 -1.17
C TYR A 187 12.18 6.12 -1.39
N LEU A 188 11.78 5.68 -2.57
CA LEU A 188 11.64 4.25 -2.89
C LEU A 188 12.98 3.51 -2.80
N ALA A 189 14.10 4.16 -3.13
CA ALA A 189 15.43 3.59 -2.91
C ALA A 189 15.70 3.36 -1.41
N ARG A 190 15.32 4.32 -0.52
CA ARG A 190 15.41 4.14 0.94
C ARG A 190 14.53 3.00 1.44
N ILE A 191 13.29 2.90 0.92
CA ILE A 191 12.38 1.80 1.25
C ILE A 191 12.97 0.45 0.81
N GLY A 192 13.44 0.34 -0.42
CA GLY A 192 14.05 -0.88 -0.95
C GLY A 192 15.30 -1.34 -0.20
N ALA A 193 16.02 -0.42 0.45
CA ALA A 193 17.16 -0.73 1.29
C ALA A 193 16.78 -1.28 2.68
N ARG A 194 15.51 -1.22 3.09
CA ARG A 194 15.06 -1.72 4.40
C ARG A 194 15.05 -3.26 4.42
N PRO A 195 15.75 -3.91 5.35
CA PRO A 195 15.80 -5.37 5.40
C PRO A 195 14.41 -6.02 5.58
N ALA A 196 13.51 -5.37 6.32
CA ALA A 196 12.15 -5.86 6.53
C ALA A 196 11.31 -5.81 5.25
N TYR A 197 11.46 -4.75 4.43
CA TYR A 197 10.82 -4.67 3.12
C TYR A 197 11.30 -5.79 2.19
N GLN A 198 12.61 -5.98 2.11
CA GLN A 198 13.20 -7.06 1.29
C GLN A 198 12.70 -8.44 1.70
N ARG A 199 12.65 -8.72 3.03
CA ARG A 199 12.11 -9.99 3.53
C ARG A 199 10.63 -10.16 3.19
N ALA A 200 9.84 -9.09 3.33
CA ALA A 200 8.41 -9.13 3.04
C ALA A 200 8.14 -9.45 1.57
N MET A 201 8.84 -8.77 0.65
CA MET A 201 8.69 -9.02 -0.79
C MET A 201 9.17 -10.42 -1.17
N ALA A 202 10.29 -10.88 -0.62
CA ALA A 202 10.80 -12.23 -0.87
C ALA A 202 9.86 -13.34 -0.33
N LYS A 203 9.11 -13.08 0.74
CA LYS A 203 8.12 -14.02 1.31
C LYS A 203 6.80 -13.99 0.56
N GLY A 204 6.28 -12.80 0.27
CA GLY A 204 4.97 -12.64 -0.33
C GLY A 204 4.96 -12.92 -1.83
N ASP A 205 5.85 -12.28 -2.56
CA ASP A 205 5.92 -12.33 -4.02
C ASP A 205 7.34 -12.70 -4.50
N PRO A 206 7.84 -13.93 -4.25
CA PRO A 206 9.24 -14.30 -4.47
C PRO A 206 9.68 -14.23 -5.94
N GLY A 207 8.74 -14.23 -6.88
CA GLY A 207 9.01 -14.11 -8.33
C GLY A 207 8.98 -12.66 -8.85
N MET A 208 8.69 -11.69 -7.99
CA MET A 208 8.51 -10.29 -8.39
C MET A 208 9.71 -9.44 -7.97
N THR A 209 10.29 -8.71 -8.93
CA THR A 209 11.23 -7.64 -8.60
C THR A 209 10.45 -6.39 -8.22
N PRO A 210 10.65 -5.80 -7.01
CA PRO A 210 9.97 -4.59 -6.61
C PRO A 210 10.25 -3.42 -7.56
N MET A 211 9.22 -2.68 -7.95
CA MET A 211 9.30 -1.53 -8.86
C MET A 211 9.72 -0.26 -8.09
N LEU A 212 11.02 -0.09 -7.84
CA LEU A 212 11.55 1.00 -7.01
C LEU A 212 12.02 2.23 -7.82
N ALA A 213 11.92 2.16 -9.14
CA ALA A 213 12.30 3.25 -10.05
C ALA A 213 11.25 3.43 -11.15
#